data_e818979f4d6bd69e47b2f143c02b47b5
#
_entry.id   e818979f4d6bd69e47b2f143c02b47b5
#
_cell.length_a   1.000
_cell.length_b   1.000
_cell.length_c   1.000
_cell.angle_alpha   90.00
_cell.angle_beta   90.00
_cell.angle_gamma   90.00
#
_symmetry.space_group_name_H-M   'P 1'
#
loop_
_entity.id
_entity.type
_entity.pdbx_description
1 polymer ?
#
loop_
_entity_poly.entity_id
_entity_poly.type
_entity_poly.pdbx_seq_one_letter_code
_entity_poly.pdbx_strand_id
1 'polypeptide(L)'
;MNIRNFSIIAHIDHGKSTLADRIIELCGGLSEREMTSQVLDTLELEQERGITIKSQTVNLTYKADDGEVYQFNLIDTPGHVDFAYEVSRSLSACEGAILLVDASQGVEAQTLSTCYNAVEEGLTIIPVLNKIDLAQSDPERIKKEIEEIIGVDASNAPAISAKNGTGIKEVLEQVVRMVPAPSVEIEEPLQASIIDSWFDNYLGVVSLVRVVKGKISKGDKIEIFSRKETHSVDKIGVFTPKISDLQELHSGQVGFICASIKEIRGAPVGDTIIKANSGTENLEGFQEVNPQVYAALFPQDSDDFEAFREALEKLCLNDASLHYEPEHSEALGAGFRCGFLGTLHMEIISERLNREYGMDLIATAPTVAYEVVTTDQEVRRVENPSALPDTSKIKTILEPIARANILVPDSYIGSVMKLCNDRRGKQVNMRYVGGQVELTYDLPLSEIVVDFFDRLKSVSRGYASLDYSLDRYEESDVIKLDILLNGDKVDALAYMAHRTVANLKGKQFTEALKEVIPRQQFDVAIQAAIGAKIISRQTVKAYRKDVTAKLYGGDVTRKMKLQKKQKEGKKRMKNIGRVEVPQDAFLSVLKVGD
;
A
#
# COMPACT_ATOMS: atom_id res chain seq x y z
N MET A 1 -34.40 -15.30 0.51
CA MET A 1 -33.91 -14.08 -0.19
C MET A 1 -32.93 -14.50 -1.27
N ASN A 2 -33.06 -13.94 -2.48
CA ASN A 2 -32.13 -14.25 -3.59
C ASN A 2 -30.91 -13.31 -3.49
N ILE A 3 -30.00 -13.58 -2.56
CA ILE A 3 -28.79 -12.77 -2.32
C ILE A 3 -27.64 -13.31 -3.18
N ARG A 4 -26.81 -12.41 -3.71
CA ARG A 4 -25.53 -12.70 -4.38
C ARG A 4 -24.48 -11.73 -3.87
N ASN A 5 -23.48 -12.25 -3.16
CA ASN A 5 -22.32 -11.49 -2.72
C ASN A 5 -21.17 -11.78 -3.67
N PHE A 6 -20.66 -10.77 -4.33
CA PHE A 6 -19.59 -10.93 -5.30
C PHE A 6 -18.69 -9.73 -5.37
N SER A 7 -17.46 -9.96 -5.79
CA SER A 7 -16.44 -8.92 -5.99
C SER A 7 -16.03 -8.82 -7.46
N ILE A 8 -15.36 -7.74 -7.83
CA ILE A 8 -14.69 -7.58 -9.12
C ILE A 8 -13.20 -7.59 -8.88
N ILE A 9 -12.51 -8.60 -9.37
CA ILE A 9 -11.06 -8.74 -9.37
C ILE A 9 -10.49 -8.41 -10.74
N ALA A 10 -9.51 -7.54 -10.81
CA ALA A 10 -8.93 -7.07 -12.07
C ALA A 10 -7.52 -6.53 -11.83
N HIS A 11 -6.70 -6.57 -12.87
CA HIS A 11 -5.47 -5.80 -12.89
C HIS A 11 -5.76 -4.29 -12.99
N ILE A 12 -4.77 -3.47 -12.63
CA ILE A 12 -4.83 -2.02 -12.78
C ILE A 12 -5.14 -1.69 -14.25
N ASP A 13 -5.98 -0.69 -14.49
CA ASP A 13 -6.41 -0.24 -15.82
C ASP A 13 -7.22 -1.25 -16.65
N HIS A 14 -7.60 -2.43 -16.15
CA HIS A 14 -8.49 -3.35 -16.88
C HIS A 14 -9.96 -2.88 -16.91
N GLY A 15 -10.30 -1.81 -16.19
CA GLY A 15 -11.61 -1.15 -16.23
C GLY A 15 -12.57 -1.60 -15.14
N LYS A 16 -12.06 -2.01 -13.98
CA LYS A 16 -12.81 -2.44 -12.80
C LYS A 16 -13.85 -1.39 -12.34
N SER A 17 -13.41 -0.17 -12.00
CA SER A 17 -14.30 0.90 -11.52
C SER A 17 -15.33 1.29 -12.58
N THR A 18 -14.95 1.27 -13.89
CA THR A 18 -15.89 1.50 -14.99
C THR A 18 -16.97 0.43 -15.07
N LEU A 19 -16.61 -0.86 -14.84
CA LEU A 19 -17.59 -1.94 -14.80
C LEU A 19 -18.53 -1.79 -13.60
N ALA A 20 -17.99 -1.46 -12.43
CA ALA A 20 -18.78 -1.22 -11.22
C ALA A 20 -19.80 -0.08 -11.43
N ASP A 21 -19.40 1.03 -12.04
CA ASP A 21 -20.30 2.14 -12.40
C ASP A 21 -21.45 1.66 -13.31
N ARG A 22 -21.15 0.85 -14.33
CA ARG A 22 -22.17 0.30 -15.24
C ARG A 22 -23.14 -0.65 -14.56
N ILE A 23 -22.66 -1.45 -13.62
CA ILE A 23 -23.51 -2.31 -12.81
C ILE A 23 -24.46 -1.48 -11.95
N ILE A 24 -23.95 -0.45 -11.28
CA ILE A 24 -24.75 0.48 -10.46
C ILE A 24 -25.82 1.18 -11.30
N GLU A 25 -25.45 1.67 -12.49
CA GLU A 25 -26.36 2.33 -13.43
C GLU A 25 -27.48 1.39 -13.87
N LEU A 26 -27.12 0.17 -14.31
CA LEU A 26 -28.08 -0.82 -14.82
C LEU A 26 -29.05 -1.32 -13.74
N CYS A 27 -28.59 -1.43 -12.50
CA CYS A 27 -29.43 -1.78 -11.36
C CYS A 27 -30.25 -0.59 -10.82
N GLY A 28 -30.13 0.60 -11.41
CA GLY A 28 -30.88 1.79 -10.99
C GLY A 28 -30.47 2.33 -9.63
N GLY A 29 -29.25 2.07 -9.18
CA GLY A 29 -28.72 2.53 -7.90
C GLY A 29 -28.59 4.06 -7.82
N LEU A 30 -28.32 4.71 -8.95
CA LEU A 30 -28.28 6.18 -9.11
C LEU A 30 -28.99 6.59 -10.39
N SER A 31 -29.55 7.81 -10.40
CA SER A 31 -30.10 8.40 -11.62
C SER A 31 -28.96 8.90 -12.52
N GLU A 32 -29.21 9.00 -13.85
CA GLU A 32 -28.23 9.54 -14.82
C GLU A 32 -27.62 10.89 -14.42
N ARG A 33 -28.38 11.73 -13.68
CA ARG A 33 -27.92 13.06 -13.21
C ARG A 33 -27.02 12.98 -11.98
N GLU A 34 -27.08 11.90 -11.23
CA GLU A 34 -26.30 11.66 -10.01
C GLU A 34 -25.06 10.80 -10.28
N MET A 35 -25.01 10.14 -11.46
CA MET A 35 -23.85 9.37 -11.88
C MET A 35 -22.66 10.30 -12.13
N THR A 36 -21.61 10.09 -11.34
CA THR A 36 -20.27 10.62 -11.60
C THR A 36 -19.38 9.46 -12.07
N SER A 37 -18.26 9.76 -12.66
CA SER A 37 -17.28 8.69 -12.93
C SER A 37 -16.69 8.16 -11.62
N GLN A 38 -16.49 6.85 -11.54
CA GLN A 38 -15.87 6.17 -10.39
C GLN A 38 -16.65 6.40 -9.08
N VAL A 39 -17.95 6.08 -9.10
CA VAL A 39 -18.88 6.29 -7.96
C VAL A 39 -18.39 5.61 -6.67
N LEU A 40 -17.73 4.45 -6.78
CA LEU A 40 -17.20 3.72 -5.63
C LEU A 40 -15.82 4.22 -5.18
N ASP A 41 -15.07 4.91 -6.03
CA ASP A 41 -13.79 5.49 -5.66
C ASP A 41 -14.05 6.83 -4.93
N THR A 42 -14.29 6.75 -3.61
CA THR A 42 -14.75 7.89 -2.79
C THR A 42 -13.63 8.82 -2.33
N LEU A 43 -12.38 8.34 -2.34
CA LEU A 43 -11.22 9.16 -2.01
C LEU A 43 -10.77 9.95 -3.25
N GLU A 44 -10.48 11.24 -3.09
CA GLU A 44 -9.90 12.05 -4.17
C GLU A 44 -8.63 11.43 -4.75
N LEU A 45 -7.83 10.80 -3.90
CA LEU A 45 -6.62 10.07 -4.27
C LEU A 45 -6.88 8.89 -5.22
N GLU A 46 -7.98 8.17 -5.04
CA GLU A 46 -8.37 7.07 -5.93
C GLU A 46 -8.65 7.60 -7.33
N GLN A 47 -9.40 8.69 -7.42
CA GLN A 47 -9.75 9.33 -8.69
C GLN A 47 -8.54 9.96 -9.39
N GLU A 48 -7.65 10.61 -8.65
CA GLU A 48 -6.43 11.22 -9.20
C GLU A 48 -5.45 10.18 -9.72
N ARG A 49 -5.27 9.07 -8.99
CA ARG A 49 -4.32 8.00 -9.34
C ARG A 49 -4.93 6.93 -10.26
N GLY A 50 -6.25 6.93 -10.44
CA GLY A 50 -6.97 5.93 -11.23
C GLY A 50 -6.91 4.52 -10.64
N ILE A 51 -6.73 4.38 -9.33
CA ILE A 51 -6.65 3.10 -8.62
C ILE A 51 -7.62 3.08 -7.45
N THR A 52 -8.28 1.95 -7.20
CA THR A 52 -9.02 1.74 -5.96
C THR A 52 -8.03 1.43 -4.84
N ILE A 53 -8.12 2.18 -3.75
CA ILE A 53 -7.28 2.05 -2.57
C ILE A 53 -8.03 1.26 -1.51
N LYS A 54 -9.31 1.62 -1.29
CA LYS A 54 -10.15 1.05 -0.25
C LYS A 54 -11.34 0.30 -0.84
N SER A 55 -11.61 -0.86 -0.28
CA SER A 55 -12.79 -1.65 -0.66
C SER A 55 -14.07 -0.91 -0.30
N GLN A 56 -15.00 -0.84 -1.26
CA GLN A 56 -16.32 -0.25 -1.07
C GLN A 56 -17.40 -1.31 -1.32
N THR A 57 -18.48 -1.24 -0.57
CA THR A 57 -19.60 -2.16 -0.71
C THR A 57 -20.84 -1.42 -1.16
N VAL A 58 -21.53 -1.94 -2.16
CA VAL A 58 -22.82 -1.41 -2.58
C VAL A 58 -23.86 -2.51 -2.67
N ASN A 59 -25.04 -2.22 -2.12
CA ASN A 59 -26.21 -3.09 -2.18
C ASN A 59 -27.11 -2.62 -3.33
N LEU A 60 -27.42 -3.51 -4.26
CA LEU A 60 -28.20 -3.23 -5.47
C LEU A 60 -29.34 -4.23 -5.60
N THR A 61 -30.41 -3.78 -6.27
CA THR A 61 -31.55 -4.64 -6.61
C THR A 61 -31.54 -4.91 -8.11
N TYR A 62 -31.50 -6.16 -8.50
CA TYR A 62 -31.51 -6.57 -9.90
C TYR A 62 -32.69 -7.47 -10.22
N LYS A 63 -33.42 -7.15 -11.27
CA LYS A 63 -34.50 -8.00 -11.81
C LYS A 63 -33.93 -8.81 -12.96
N ALA A 64 -33.76 -10.13 -12.75
CA ALA A 64 -33.17 -11.03 -13.73
C ALA A 64 -34.18 -11.47 -14.82
N ASP A 65 -33.65 -12.10 -15.86
CA ASP A 65 -34.44 -12.63 -16.98
C ASP A 65 -35.36 -13.79 -16.59
N ASP A 66 -35.08 -14.46 -15.46
CA ASP A 66 -35.97 -15.50 -14.87
C ASP A 66 -37.22 -14.90 -14.22
N GLY A 67 -37.30 -13.56 -14.13
CA GLY A 67 -38.41 -12.82 -13.55
C GLY A 67 -38.27 -12.55 -12.03
N GLU A 68 -37.29 -13.17 -11.38
CA GLU A 68 -37.03 -13.01 -9.95
C GLU A 68 -36.22 -11.74 -9.67
N VAL A 69 -36.32 -11.28 -8.42
CA VAL A 69 -35.58 -10.12 -7.95
C VAL A 69 -34.43 -10.59 -7.05
N TYR A 70 -33.25 -10.16 -7.38
CA TYR A 70 -32.02 -10.48 -6.64
C TYR A 70 -31.49 -9.26 -5.91
N GLN A 71 -30.96 -9.50 -4.70
CA GLN A 71 -30.20 -8.54 -3.94
C GLN A 71 -28.71 -8.81 -4.19
N PHE A 72 -28.04 -7.88 -4.83
CA PHE A 72 -26.62 -7.93 -5.10
C PHE A 72 -25.85 -7.13 -4.06
N ASN A 73 -24.87 -7.74 -3.43
CA ASN A 73 -23.86 -7.07 -2.66
C ASN A 73 -22.56 -7.08 -3.48
N LEU A 74 -22.29 -5.99 -4.18
CA LEU A 74 -21.05 -5.80 -4.92
C LEU A 74 -20.01 -5.22 -3.96
N ILE A 75 -18.90 -5.92 -3.82
CA ILE A 75 -17.74 -5.48 -3.04
C ILE A 75 -16.62 -5.15 -4.02
N ASP A 76 -16.32 -3.86 -4.18
CA ASP A 76 -15.22 -3.41 -5.01
C ASP A 76 -13.89 -3.58 -4.28
N THR A 77 -12.88 -4.14 -4.95
CA THR A 77 -11.59 -4.48 -4.34
C THR A 77 -10.45 -3.72 -5.00
N PRO A 78 -9.38 -3.35 -4.25
CA PRO A 78 -8.16 -2.83 -4.86
C PRO A 78 -7.55 -3.80 -5.87
N GLY A 79 -6.80 -3.26 -6.84
CA GLY A 79 -6.12 -4.08 -7.86
C GLY A 79 -4.59 -4.15 -7.67
N HIS A 80 -4.02 -3.48 -6.69
CA HIS A 80 -2.56 -3.40 -6.50
C HIS A 80 -2.07 -4.36 -5.41
N VAL A 81 -0.87 -4.93 -5.59
CA VAL A 81 -0.26 -5.89 -4.67
C VAL A 81 -0.10 -5.35 -3.24
N ASP A 82 0.19 -4.05 -3.08
CA ASP A 82 0.31 -3.41 -1.77
C ASP A 82 -1.02 -3.41 -0.98
N PHE A 83 -2.14 -3.72 -1.62
CA PHE A 83 -3.46 -3.83 -0.99
C PHE A 83 -4.01 -5.25 -0.98
N ALA A 84 -3.16 -6.26 -1.14
CA ALA A 84 -3.57 -7.67 -1.15
C ALA A 84 -4.37 -8.07 0.10
N TYR A 85 -4.07 -7.46 1.25
CA TYR A 85 -4.82 -7.67 2.49
C TYR A 85 -6.27 -7.17 2.41
N GLU A 86 -6.49 -5.98 1.83
CA GLU A 86 -7.84 -5.45 1.58
C GLU A 86 -8.62 -6.37 0.64
N VAL A 87 -7.95 -6.91 -0.39
CA VAL A 87 -8.53 -7.85 -1.33
C VAL A 87 -8.98 -9.14 -0.63
N SER A 88 -8.11 -9.78 0.15
CA SER A 88 -8.43 -11.02 0.87
C SER A 88 -9.63 -10.85 1.80
N ARG A 89 -9.70 -9.75 2.57
CA ARG A 89 -10.85 -9.44 3.44
C ARG A 89 -12.16 -9.29 2.67
N SER A 90 -12.09 -8.62 1.54
CA SER A 90 -13.26 -8.39 0.69
C SER A 90 -13.76 -9.69 0.05
N LEU A 91 -12.83 -10.54 -0.38
CA LEU A 91 -13.15 -11.85 -0.96
C LEU A 91 -13.81 -12.78 0.05
N SER A 92 -13.37 -12.78 1.32
CA SER A 92 -13.97 -13.61 2.39
C SER A 92 -15.44 -13.29 2.67
N ALA A 93 -15.91 -12.10 2.23
CA ALA A 93 -17.30 -11.70 2.33
C ALA A 93 -18.15 -12.09 1.10
N CYS A 94 -17.58 -12.76 0.12
CA CYS A 94 -18.21 -13.09 -1.16
C CYS A 94 -18.39 -14.61 -1.35
N GLU A 95 -19.31 -14.98 -2.23
CA GLU A 95 -19.47 -16.34 -2.77
C GLU A 95 -18.95 -16.45 -4.20
N GLY A 96 -18.68 -15.33 -4.87
CA GLY A 96 -18.17 -15.31 -6.23
C GLY A 96 -17.33 -14.10 -6.54
N ALA A 97 -16.55 -14.18 -7.62
CA ALA A 97 -15.76 -13.08 -8.12
C ALA A 97 -15.82 -12.98 -9.64
N ILE A 98 -16.01 -11.77 -10.15
CA ILE A 98 -15.88 -11.46 -11.58
C ILE A 98 -14.40 -11.24 -11.85
N LEU A 99 -13.79 -12.10 -12.66
CA LEU A 99 -12.42 -11.97 -13.14
C LEU A 99 -12.43 -11.14 -14.43
N LEU A 100 -12.13 -9.85 -14.30
CA LEU A 100 -12.15 -8.91 -15.42
C LEU A 100 -10.79 -8.83 -16.09
N VAL A 101 -10.70 -9.21 -17.35
CA VAL A 101 -9.47 -9.21 -18.14
C VAL A 101 -9.62 -8.28 -19.35
N ASP A 102 -8.62 -7.42 -19.59
CA ASP A 102 -8.56 -6.60 -20.79
C ASP A 102 -8.30 -7.47 -22.03
N ALA A 103 -9.23 -7.45 -22.99
CA ALA A 103 -9.17 -8.25 -24.24
C ALA A 103 -8.00 -7.86 -25.17
N SER A 104 -7.29 -6.77 -24.87
CA SER A 104 -6.11 -6.32 -25.62
C SER A 104 -4.78 -6.70 -24.95
N GLN A 105 -4.73 -6.66 -23.62
CA GLN A 105 -3.52 -6.92 -22.83
C GLN A 105 -3.38 -8.38 -22.41
N GLY A 106 -4.49 -9.00 -21.95
CA GLY A 106 -4.50 -10.38 -21.49
C GLY A 106 -4.32 -10.55 -19.99
N VAL A 107 -3.87 -11.75 -19.59
CA VAL A 107 -3.65 -12.10 -18.18
C VAL A 107 -2.34 -11.49 -17.70
N GLU A 108 -2.37 -10.84 -16.54
CA GLU A 108 -1.20 -10.28 -15.87
C GLU A 108 -0.92 -10.95 -14.52
N ALA A 109 0.28 -10.79 -13.94
CA ALA A 109 0.71 -11.49 -12.74
C ALA A 109 -0.22 -11.24 -11.54
N GLN A 110 -0.68 -9.99 -11.35
CA GLN A 110 -1.61 -9.66 -10.28
C GLN A 110 -3.01 -10.28 -10.48
N THR A 111 -3.45 -10.41 -11.74
CA THR A 111 -4.71 -11.11 -12.07
C THR A 111 -4.63 -12.56 -11.61
N LEU A 112 -3.48 -13.18 -11.85
CA LEU A 112 -3.23 -14.58 -11.51
C LEU A 112 -3.22 -14.80 -9.99
N SER A 113 -2.44 -14.00 -9.23
CA SER A 113 -2.35 -14.13 -7.78
C SER A 113 -3.68 -13.85 -7.09
N THR A 114 -4.39 -12.79 -7.51
CA THR A 114 -5.70 -12.46 -6.93
C THR A 114 -6.75 -13.54 -7.25
N CYS A 115 -6.70 -14.13 -8.45
CA CYS A 115 -7.58 -15.22 -8.81
C CYS A 115 -7.31 -16.49 -7.98
N TYR A 116 -6.05 -16.82 -7.72
CA TYR A 116 -5.71 -17.96 -6.85
C TYR A 116 -6.19 -17.72 -5.42
N ASN A 117 -6.01 -16.53 -4.86
CA ASN A 117 -6.56 -16.19 -3.54
C ASN A 117 -8.09 -16.38 -3.51
N ALA A 118 -8.80 -15.95 -4.57
CA ALA A 118 -10.24 -16.14 -4.65
C ALA A 118 -10.65 -17.63 -4.73
N VAL A 119 -9.87 -18.45 -5.43
CA VAL A 119 -10.08 -19.91 -5.50
C VAL A 119 -9.79 -20.58 -4.16
N GLU A 120 -8.75 -20.17 -3.44
CA GLU A 120 -8.42 -20.68 -2.11
C GLU A 120 -9.52 -20.36 -1.09
N GLU A 121 -10.15 -19.20 -1.20
CA GLU A 121 -11.34 -18.82 -0.41
C GLU A 121 -12.63 -19.56 -0.86
N GLY A 122 -12.55 -20.40 -1.89
CA GLY A 122 -13.67 -21.19 -2.40
C GLY A 122 -14.68 -20.43 -3.25
N LEU A 123 -14.32 -19.26 -3.78
CA LEU A 123 -15.23 -18.46 -4.60
C LEU A 123 -15.44 -19.04 -6.00
N THR A 124 -16.64 -18.85 -6.52
CA THR A 124 -16.94 -19.13 -7.93
C THR A 124 -16.40 -18.00 -8.81
N ILE A 125 -15.51 -18.32 -9.75
CA ILE A 125 -14.89 -17.34 -10.64
C ILE A 125 -15.69 -17.21 -11.93
N ILE A 126 -16.02 -15.99 -12.32
CA ILE A 126 -16.70 -15.65 -13.59
C ILE A 126 -15.74 -14.82 -14.45
N PRO A 127 -15.09 -15.42 -15.46
CA PRO A 127 -14.23 -14.67 -16.36
C PRO A 127 -15.05 -13.75 -17.27
N VAL A 128 -14.59 -12.51 -17.43
CA VAL A 128 -15.21 -11.47 -18.26
C VAL A 128 -14.13 -10.72 -19.04
N LEU A 129 -14.32 -10.58 -20.36
CA LEU A 129 -13.38 -9.91 -21.25
C LEU A 129 -13.84 -8.49 -21.51
N ASN A 130 -13.05 -7.51 -21.12
CA ASN A 130 -13.38 -6.09 -21.26
C ASN A 130 -12.62 -5.43 -22.41
N LYS A 131 -13.04 -4.22 -22.75
CA LYS A 131 -12.43 -3.35 -23.78
C LYS A 131 -12.47 -3.92 -25.18
N ILE A 132 -13.54 -4.63 -25.54
CA ILE A 132 -13.73 -5.17 -26.90
C ILE A 132 -13.90 -4.05 -27.96
N ASP A 133 -14.10 -2.81 -27.52
CA ASP A 133 -14.14 -1.62 -28.39
C ASP A 133 -12.78 -1.20 -28.92
N LEU A 134 -11.68 -1.71 -28.38
CA LEU A 134 -10.34 -1.42 -28.85
C LEU A 134 -10.00 -2.23 -30.11
N ALA A 135 -9.33 -1.60 -31.09
CA ALA A 135 -8.97 -2.23 -32.35
C ALA A 135 -8.01 -3.44 -32.21
N GLN A 136 -7.22 -3.48 -31.12
CA GLN A 136 -6.28 -4.56 -30.82
C GLN A 136 -6.88 -5.66 -29.92
N SER A 137 -8.17 -5.60 -29.60
CA SER A 137 -8.79 -6.62 -28.76
C SER A 137 -8.90 -7.95 -29.52
N ASP A 138 -8.57 -9.04 -28.83
CA ASP A 138 -8.68 -10.42 -29.33
C ASP A 138 -9.28 -11.34 -28.26
N PRO A 139 -10.62 -11.32 -28.10
CA PRO A 139 -11.29 -12.10 -27.07
C PRO A 139 -11.01 -13.61 -27.14
N GLU A 140 -10.91 -14.18 -28.35
CA GLU A 140 -10.71 -15.63 -28.49
C GLU A 140 -9.29 -16.06 -28.08
N ARG A 141 -8.30 -15.23 -28.31
CA ARG A 141 -6.95 -15.42 -27.78
C ARG A 141 -6.95 -15.38 -26.26
N ILE A 142 -7.61 -14.38 -25.67
CA ILE A 142 -7.60 -14.17 -24.22
C ILE A 142 -8.38 -15.26 -23.48
N LYS A 143 -9.46 -15.79 -24.04
CA LYS A 143 -10.15 -16.96 -23.47
C LYS A 143 -9.18 -18.13 -23.30
N LYS A 144 -8.42 -18.47 -24.34
CA LYS A 144 -7.42 -19.53 -24.27
C LYS A 144 -6.32 -19.24 -23.26
N GLU A 145 -5.88 -17.98 -23.20
CA GLU A 145 -4.87 -17.52 -22.24
C GLU A 145 -5.36 -17.71 -20.79
N ILE A 146 -6.61 -17.36 -20.48
CA ILE A 146 -7.23 -17.60 -19.17
C ILE A 146 -7.26 -19.08 -18.83
N GLU A 147 -7.69 -19.94 -19.78
CA GLU A 147 -7.75 -21.39 -19.58
C GLU A 147 -6.35 -22.01 -19.37
N GLU A 148 -5.35 -21.58 -20.16
CA GLU A 148 -3.99 -22.11 -20.10
C GLU A 148 -3.19 -21.63 -18.87
N ILE A 149 -3.36 -20.36 -18.48
CA ILE A 149 -2.57 -19.74 -17.39
C ILE A 149 -3.26 -19.93 -16.04
N ILE A 150 -4.56 -19.64 -15.97
CA ILE A 150 -5.32 -19.65 -14.71
C ILE A 150 -5.97 -21.00 -14.45
N GLY A 151 -6.38 -21.70 -15.53
CA GLY A 151 -7.09 -22.98 -15.42
C GLY A 151 -8.60 -22.84 -15.20
N VAL A 152 -9.17 -21.65 -15.41
CA VAL A 152 -10.61 -21.38 -15.31
C VAL A 152 -11.24 -21.48 -16.70
N ASP A 153 -12.38 -22.19 -16.83
CA ASP A 153 -13.14 -22.27 -18.09
C ASP A 153 -13.64 -20.88 -18.51
N ALA A 154 -13.13 -20.39 -19.63
CA ALA A 154 -13.48 -19.11 -20.22
C ALA A 154 -14.28 -19.25 -21.53
N SER A 155 -14.68 -20.47 -21.93
CA SER A 155 -15.36 -20.71 -23.20
C SER A 155 -16.63 -19.86 -23.38
N ASN A 156 -17.39 -19.66 -22.29
CA ASN A 156 -18.61 -18.86 -22.26
C ASN A 156 -18.42 -17.47 -21.63
N ALA A 157 -17.18 -17.00 -21.50
CA ALA A 157 -16.89 -15.69 -20.91
C ALA A 157 -17.52 -14.56 -21.73
N PRO A 158 -18.34 -13.67 -21.12
CA PRO A 158 -18.90 -12.51 -21.81
C PRO A 158 -17.79 -11.58 -22.29
N ALA A 159 -17.94 -11.11 -23.51
CA ALA A 159 -17.08 -10.09 -24.09
C ALA A 159 -17.79 -8.74 -24.04
N ILE A 160 -17.26 -7.79 -23.28
CA ILE A 160 -17.93 -6.53 -22.95
C ILE A 160 -17.11 -5.29 -23.30
N SER A 161 -17.79 -4.16 -23.39
CA SER A 161 -17.17 -2.85 -23.26
C SER A 161 -17.84 -2.10 -22.12
N ALA A 162 -17.16 -2.05 -20.97
CA ALA A 162 -17.64 -1.29 -19.82
C ALA A 162 -17.78 0.20 -20.16
N LYS A 163 -16.88 0.73 -21.00
CA LYS A 163 -16.93 2.12 -21.49
C LYS A 163 -18.23 2.41 -22.23
N ASN A 164 -18.66 1.53 -23.13
CA ASN A 164 -19.84 1.70 -23.97
C ASN A 164 -21.12 1.11 -23.37
N GLY A 165 -21.03 0.40 -22.24
CA GLY A 165 -22.16 -0.29 -21.61
C GLY A 165 -22.60 -1.58 -22.34
N THR A 166 -21.79 -2.10 -23.27
CA THR A 166 -22.12 -3.29 -24.07
C THR A 166 -21.86 -4.56 -23.26
N GLY A 167 -22.82 -5.49 -23.23
CA GLY A 167 -22.66 -6.82 -22.62
C GLY A 167 -22.80 -6.86 -21.09
N ILE A 168 -23.07 -5.74 -20.43
CA ILE A 168 -23.11 -5.68 -18.94
C ILE A 168 -24.25 -6.54 -18.37
N LYS A 169 -25.43 -6.54 -19.02
CA LYS A 169 -26.54 -7.38 -18.60
C LYS A 169 -26.18 -8.85 -18.60
N GLU A 170 -25.43 -9.32 -19.59
CA GLU A 170 -25.00 -10.71 -19.70
C GLU A 170 -24.09 -11.10 -18.53
N VAL A 171 -23.20 -10.20 -18.08
CA VAL A 171 -22.40 -10.41 -16.87
C VAL A 171 -23.29 -10.60 -15.66
N LEU A 172 -24.31 -9.77 -15.44
CA LEU A 172 -25.23 -9.90 -14.30
C LEU A 172 -26.05 -11.18 -14.35
N GLU A 173 -26.49 -11.62 -15.54
CA GLU A 173 -27.18 -12.90 -15.71
C GLU A 173 -26.25 -14.08 -15.40
N GLN A 174 -24.93 -13.96 -15.67
CA GLN A 174 -23.98 -14.98 -15.25
C GLN A 174 -23.78 -14.97 -13.73
N VAL A 175 -23.73 -13.81 -13.08
CA VAL A 175 -23.70 -13.71 -11.62
C VAL A 175 -24.92 -14.43 -11.01
N VAL A 176 -26.11 -14.19 -11.52
CA VAL A 176 -27.34 -14.85 -11.05
C VAL A 176 -27.23 -16.38 -11.17
N ARG A 177 -26.72 -16.87 -12.29
CA ARG A 177 -26.66 -18.33 -12.60
C ARG A 177 -25.53 -19.05 -11.88
N MET A 178 -24.36 -18.44 -11.76
CA MET A 178 -23.13 -19.11 -11.33
C MET A 178 -22.80 -18.88 -9.86
N VAL A 179 -22.98 -17.65 -9.35
CA VAL A 179 -22.67 -17.36 -7.95
C VAL A 179 -23.69 -18.04 -7.05
N PRO A 180 -23.28 -18.90 -6.11
CA PRO A 180 -24.22 -19.51 -5.19
C PRO A 180 -24.83 -18.49 -4.24
N ALA A 181 -26.02 -18.77 -3.71
CA ALA A 181 -26.57 -18.00 -2.62
C ALA A 181 -25.77 -18.26 -1.34
N PRO A 182 -25.58 -17.25 -0.46
CA PRO A 182 -24.97 -17.48 0.83
C PRO A 182 -25.79 -18.46 1.67
N SER A 183 -25.12 -19.19 2.58
CA SER A 183 -25.81 -19.98 3.59
C SER A 183 -26.65 -19.04 4.49
N VAL A 184 -27.92 -19.40 4.71
CA VAL A 184 -28.85 -18.58 5.50
C VAL A 184 -29.29 -19.37 6.74
N GLU A 185 -28.74 -19.04 7.89
CA GLU A 185 -28.94 -19.69 9.19
C GLU A 185 -29.51 -18.68 10.21
N ILE A 186 -30.78 -18.26 10.03
CA ILE A 186 -31.41 -17.19 10.81
C ILE A 186 -31.68 -17.58 12.26
N GLU A 187 -32.01 -18.85 12.50
CA GLU A 187 -32.37 -19.35 13.83
C GLU A 187 -31.16 -19.63 14.73
N GLU A 188 -29.95 -19.63 14.17
CA GLU A 188 -28.72 -19.83 14.90
C GLU A 188 -28.33 -18.56 15.70
N PRO A 189 -27.49 -18.70 16.74
CA PRO A 189 -26.95 -17.56 17.46
C PRO A 189 -26.17 -16.62 16.53
N LEU A 190 -26.27 -15.31 16.81
CA LEU A 190 -25.58 -14.29 16.02
C LEU A 190 -24.08 -14.52 15.96
N GLN A 191 -23.55 -14.59 14.76
CA GLN A 191 -22.15 -14.48 14.41
C GLN A 191 -22.04 -13.56 13.19
N ALA A 192 -21.33 -12.44 13.32
CA ALA A 192 -21.05 -11.54 12.21
C ALA A 192 -19.57 -11.19 12.20
N SER A 193 -18.96 -11.23 11.01
CA SER A 193 -17.56 -10.85 10.81
C SER A 193 -17.46 -9.35 10.54
N ILE A 194 -16.49 -8.69 11.14
CA ILE A 194 -16.15 -7.28 10.85
C ILE A 194 -15.21 -7.26 9.65
N ILE A 195 -15.71 -6.81 8.50
CA ILE A 195 -14.94 -6.71 7.25
C ILE A 195 -14.10 -5.44 7.25
N ASP A 196 -14.68 -4.33 7.71
CA ASP A 196 -14.04 -3.01 7.75
C ASP A 196 -14.57 -2.18 8.92
N SER A 197 -13.78 -1.21 9.38
CA SER A 197 -14.19 -0.27 10.44
C SER A 197 -13.58 1.10 10.18
N TRP A 198 -14.33 2.16 10.47
CA TRP A 198 -13.83 3.53 10.44
C TRP A 198 -14.43 4.37 11.56
N PHE A 199 -13.79 5.47 11.87
CA PHE A 199 -14.26 6.38 12.89
C PHE A 199 -15.01 7.55 12.26
N ASP A 200 -16.26 7.72 12.68
CA ASP A 200 -17.09 8.88 12.35
C ASP A 200 -17.21 9.78 13.59
N ASN A 201 -16.99 11.08 13.41
CA ASN A 201 -17.00 12.03 14.53
C ASN A 201 -18.36 12.15 15.25
N TYR A 202 -19.47 11.74 14.60
CA TYR A 202 -20.82 11.81 15.15
C TYR A 202 -21.33 10.45 15.60
N LEU A 203 -21.00 9.38 14.87
CA LEU A 203 -21.52 8.03 15.11
C LEU A 203 -20.55 7.16 15.95
N GLY A 204 -19.31 7.61 16.15
CA GLY A 204 -18.26 6.80 16.73
C GLY A 204 -17.73 5.78 15.72
N VAL A 205 -17.38 4.58 16.18
CA VAL A 205 -16.93 3.51 15.29
C VAL A 205 -18.13 2.96 14.50
N VAL A 206 -17.98 2.96 13.19
CA VAL A 206 -18.88 2.34 12.22
C VAL A 206 -18.21 1.08 11.70
N SER A 207 -18.85 -0.07 11.81
CA SER A 207 -18.31 -1.34 11.34
C SER A 207 -19.12 -1.88 10.17
N LEU A 208 -18.44 -2.19 9.06
CA LEU A 208 -19.00 -2.96 7.96
C LEU A 208 -18.95 -4.43 8.35
N VAL A 209 -20.09 -5.11 8.32
CA VAL A 209 -20.19 -6.48 8.80
C VAL A 209 -20.86 -7.37 7.79
N ARG A 210 -20.45 -8.64 7.75
CA ARG A 210 -21.18 -9.74 7.13
C ARG A 210 -21.81 -10.59 8.23
N VAL A 211 -23.14 -10.70 8.23
CA VAL A 211 -23.82 -11.62 9.13
C VAL A 211 -23.70 -13.04 8.58
N VAL A 212 -22.97 -13.89 9.28
CA VAL A 212 -22.75 -15.30 8.91
C VAL A 212 -23.88 -16.16 9.42
N LYS A 213 -24.26 -16.00 10.70
CA LYS A 213 -25.37 -16.71 11.34
C LYS A 213 -26.25 -15.77 12.12
N GLY A 214 -27.50 -16.15 12.28
CA GLY A 214 -28.47 -15.41 13.06
C GLY A 214 -28.90 -14.10 12.43
N LYS A 215 -29.19 -13.14 13.25
CA LYS A 215 -29.57 -11.77 12.86
C LYS A 215 -29.12 -10.75 13.90
N ILE A 216 -28.97 -9.52 13.46
CA ILE A 216 -28.69 -8.36 14.30
C ILE A 216 -29.75 -7.30 14.07
N SER A 217 -30.35 -6.79 15.13
CA SER A 217 -31.43 -5.81 15.10
C SER A 217 -31.05 -4.56 15.88
N LYS A 218 -31.63 -3.43 15.49
CA LYS A 218 -31.47 -2.18 16.23
C LYS A 218 -31.94 -2.36 17.66
N GLY A 219 -31.11 -1.93 18.64
CA GLY A 219 -31.33 -2.09 20.08
C GLY A 219 -30.77 -3.38 20.66
N ASP A 220 -30.25 -4.31 19.86
CA ASP A 220 -29.61 -5.52 20.37
C ASP A 220 -28.34 -5.17 21.17
N LYS A 221 -28.09 -6.00 22.19
CA LYS A 221 -26.82 -5.97 22.91
C LYS A 221 -25.87 -6.97 22.28
N ILE A 222 -24.80 -6.44 21.70
CA ILE A 222 -23.75 -7.19 21.05
C ILE A 222 -22.48 -7.15 21.88
N GLU A 223 -21.60 -8.11 21.63
CA GLU A 223 -20.27 -8.20 22.21
C GLU A 223 -19.25 -8.34 21.09
N ILE A 224 -18.17 -7.57 21.17
CA ILE A 224 -17.00 -7.72 20.32
C ILE A 224 -16.12 -8.80 20.94
N PHE A 225 -15.93 -9.91 20.25
CA PHE A 225 -15.41 -11.14 20.82
C PHE A 225 -14.03 -10.98 21.48
N SER A 226 -13.09 -10.29 20.82
CA SER A 226 -11.74 -10.08 21.35
C SER A 226 -11.70 -9.13 22.54
N ARG A 227 -12.63 -8.16 22.60
CA ARG A 227 -12.67 -7.12 23.63
C ARG A 227 -13.51 -7.52 24.84
N LYS A 228 -14.47 -8.43 24.66
CA LYS A 228 -15.46 -8.83 25.68
C LYS A 228 -16.27 -7.67 26.25
N GLU A 229 -16.44 -6.63 25.44
CA GLU A 229 -17.21 -5.44 25.78
C GLU A 229 -18.59 -5.49 25.15
N THR A 230 -19.60 -5.15 25.93
CA THR A 230 -21.00 -5.15 25.48
C THR A 230 -21.40 -3.76 25.03
N HIS A 231 -21.92 -3.67 23.80
CA HIS A 231 -22.42 -2.43 23.20
C HIS A 231 -23.87 -2.59 22.77
N SER A 232 -24.60 -1.48 22.66
CA SER A 232 -25.97 -1.47 22.12
C SER A 232 -25.93 -0.99 20.68
N VAL A 233 -26.63 -1.68 19.79
CA VAL A 233 -26.72 -1.31 18.37
C VAL A 233 -27.68 -0.14 18.20
N ASP A 234 -27.17 1.02 17.81
CA ASP A 234 -27.96 2.25 17.63
C ASP A 234 -28.46 2.40 16.21
N LYS A 235 -27.67 1.99 15.23
CA LYS A 235 -27.96 2.14 13.81
C LYS A 235 -27.51 0.94 13.02
N ILE A 236 -28.32 0.55 12.05
CA ILE A 236 -28.03 -0.51 11.07
C ILE A 236 -28.41 0.02 9.69
N GLY A 237 -27.65 -0.32 8.69
CA GLY A 237 -27.99 0.05 7.33
C GLY A 237 -27.11 -0.62 6.28
N VAL A 238 -27.36 -0.24 5.03
CA VAL A 238 -26.62 -0.67 3.84
C VAL A 238 -26.25 0.53 2.99
N PHE A 239 -25.25 0.38 2.16
CA PHE A 239 -24.85 1.37 1.17
C PHE A 239 -25.54 1.03 -0.17
N THR A 240 -26.52 1.83 -0.58
CA THR A 240 -27.23 1.71 -1.86
C THR A 240 -26.91 2.90 -2.75
N PRO A 241 -25.78 3.06 -3.32
CA PRO A 241 -24.74 4.10 -3.25
C PRO A 241 -24.94 5.15 -2.15
N LYS A 242 -26.16 5.43 -1.73
CA LYS A 242 -26.46 6.27 -0.56
C LYS A 242 -26.73 5.39 0.65
N ILE A 243 -26.48 5.93 1.83
CA ILE A 243 -26.79 5.24 3.08
C ILE A 243 -28.32 5.02 3.20
N SER A 244 -28.72 3.77 3.41
CA SER A 244 -30.10 3.37 3.67
C SER A 244 -30.19 2.67 5.03
N ASP A 245 -30.98 3.25 5.93
CA ASP A 245 -31.17 2.70 7.28
C ASP A 245 -32.10 1.48 7.24
N LEU A 246 -31.69 0.44 7.96
CA LEU A 246 -32.45 -0.80 8.14
C LEU A 246 -32.80 -1.00 9.63
N GLN A 247 -33.77 -1.89 9.89
CA GLN A 247 -34.10 -2.29 11.27
C GLN A 247 -33.28 -3.51 11.71
N GLU A 248 -32.92 -4.37 10.77
CA GLU A 248 -32.19 -5.61 11.02
C GLU A 248 -31.38 -6.04 9.80
N LEU A 249 -30.32 -6.81 10.04
CA LEU A 249 -29.55 -7.56 9.05
C LEU A 249 -29.65 -9.06 9.39
N HIS A 250 -29.81 -9.88 8.37
CA HIS A 250 -29.94 -11.33 8.48
C HIS A 250 -28.67 -12.05 7.96
N SER A 251 -28.52 -13.30 8.35
CA SER A 251 -27.52 -14.21 7.81
C SER A 251 -27.46 -14.11 6.28
N GLY A 252 -26.24 -14.00 5.73
CA GLY A 252 -25.93 -13.80 4.31
C GLY A 252 -25.89 -12.35 3.84
N GLN A 253 -26.34 -11.39 4.65
CA GLN A 253 -26.31 -9.97 4.27
C GLN A 253 -25.02 -9.26 4.71
N VAL A 254 -24.63 -8.28 3.92
CA VAL A 254 -23.56 -7.32 4.23
C VAL A 254 -24.18 -5.96 4.48
N GLY A 255 -23.77 -5.28 5.56
CA GLY A 255 -24.25 -3.97 5.91
C GLY A 255 -23.37 -3.33 7.00
N PHE A 256 -23.70 -2.11 7.41
CA PHE A 256 -22.98 -1.43 8.47
C PHE A 256 -23.80 -1.37 9.77
N ILE A 257 -23.06 -1.33 10.87
CA ILE A 257 -23.62 -1.11 12.20
C ILE A 257 -22.88 0.01 12.92
N CYS A 258 -23.61 0.75 13.75
CA CYS A 258 -23.08 1.68 14.73
C CYS A 258 -23.57 1.23 16.11
N ALA A 259 -22.65 1.07 17.05
CA ALA A 259 -22.96 0.55 18.40
C ALA A 259 -22.40 1.45 19.51
N SER A 260 -22.35 2.77 19.29
CA SER A 260 -21.82 3.77 20.24
C SER A 260 -20.43 3.44 20.79
N ILE A 261 -19.61 2.74 20.02
CA ILE A 261 -18.23 2.42 20.37
C ILE A 261 -17.40 3.69 20.25
N LYS A 262 -16.92 4.22 21.37
CA LYS A 262 -16.14 5.48 21.41
C LYS A 262 -14.64 5.26 21.33
N GLU A 263 -14.18 4.11 21.73
CA GLU A 263 -12.78 3.75 21.61
C GLU A 263 -12.44 3.45 20.14
N ILE A 264 -11.45 4.11 19.61
CA ILE A 264 -11.03 3.95 18.22
C ILE A 264 -10.70 2.48 17.90
N ARG A 265 -10.07 1.77 18.83
CA ARG A 265 -9.72 0.35 18.68
C ARG A 265 -10.80 -0.62 19.18
N GLY A 266 -12.02 -0.14 19.42
CA GLY A 266 -13.09 -0.94 20.05
C GLY A 266 -13.71 -2.01 19.16
N ALA A 267 -13.58 -1.89 17.83
CA ALA A 267 -14.10 -2.86 16.85
C ALA A 267 -13.06 -3.14 15.77
N PRO A 268 -12.04 -3.94 16.07
CA PRO A 268 -10.98 -4.24 15.12
C PRO A 268 -11.51 -5.07 13.93
N VAL A 269 -10.93 -4.82 12.76
CA VAL A 269 -11.23 -5.58 11.55
C VAL A 269 -10.81 -7.04 11.73
N GLY A 270 -11.64 -7.97 11.24
CA GLY A 270 -11.43 -9.41 11.38
C GLY A 270 -11.99 -9.99 12.67
N ASP A 271 -12.50 -9.16 13.58
CA ASP A 271 -13.13 -9.64 14.80
C ASP A 271 -14.57 -10.13 14.56
N THR A 272 -15.10 -10.85 15.51
CA THR A 272 -16.45 -11.40 15.48
C THR A 272 -17.37 -10.64 16.40
N ILE A 273 -18.56 -10.31 15.88
CA ILE A 273 -19.66 -9.78 16.65
C ILE A 273 -20.59 -10.92 17.01
N ILE A 274 -20.85 -11.07 18.31
CA ILE A 274 -21.77 -12.03 18.85
C ILE A 274 -22.86 -11.34 19.68
N LYS A 275 -23.93 -12.06 19.99
CA LYS A 275 -24.92 -11.55 20.95
C LYS A 275 -24.34 -11.58 22.36
N ALA A 276 -24.50 -10.53 23.13
CA ALA A 276 -23.95 -10.44 24.49
C ALA A 276 -24.38 -11.62 25.36
N ASN A 277 -23.43 -12.23 26.04
CA ASN A 277 -23.62 -13.40 26.93
C ASN A 277 -24.15 -14.66 26.20
N SER A 278 -23.97 -14.80 24.89
CA SER A 278 -24.47 -15.99 24.17
C SER A 278 -23.56 -17.21 24.31
N GLY A 279 -22.30 -17.03 24.67
CA GLY A 279 -21.29 -18.10 24.69
C GLY A 279 -20.94 -18.65 23.32
N THR A 280 -21.25 -17.91 22.27
CA THR A 280 -20.94 -18.28 20.88
C THR A 280 -19.43 -18.16 20.63
N GLU A 281 -18.87 -19.08 19.86
CA GLU A 281 -17.45 -19.07 19.46
C GLU A 281 -17.17 -17.98 18.43
N ASN A 282 -15.90 -17.58 18.31
CA ASN A 282 -15.49 -16.67 17.26
C ASN A 282 -15.45 -17.36 15.87
N LEU A 283 -15.59 -16.56 14.83
CA LEU A 283 -15.24 -16.97 13.48
C LEU A 283 -13.71 -16.98 13.34
N GLU A 284 -13.21 -17.72 12.34
CA GLU A 284 -11.81 -17.56 11.95
C GLU A 284 -11.58 -16.11 11.53
N GLY A 285 -10.64 -15.46 12.21
CA GLY A 285 -10.25 -14.08 11.89
C GLY A 285 -9.32 -14.02 10.68
N PHE A 286 -9.10 -12.83 10.16
CA PHE A 286 -8.10 -12.61 9.11
C PHE A 286 -6.69 -12.84 9.66
N GLN A 287 -5.82 -13.38 8.81
CA GLN A 287 -4.41 -13.52 9.17
C GLN A 287 -3.79 -12.13 9.37
N GLU A 288 -3.02 -11.98 10.44
CA GLU A 288 -2.24 -10.76 10.63
C GLU A 288 -1.19 -10.63 9.51
N VAL A 289 -1.18 -9.48 8.89
CA VAL A 289 -0.20 -9.19 7.84
C VAL A 289 0.96 -8.42 8.43
N ASN A 290 2.15 -8.97 8.29
CA ASN A 290 3.36 -8.31 8.73
C ASN A 290 3.79 -7.24 7.72
N PRO A 291 4.08 -6.01 8.17
CA PRO A 291 4.64 -4.99 7.30
C PRO A 291 5.95 -5.44 6.66
N GLN A 292 6.14 -5.05 5.41
CA GLN A 292 7.34 -5.36 4.63
C GLN A 292 8.27 -4.15 4.48
N VAL A 293 7.70 -2.95 4.55
CA VAL A 293 8.38 -1.67 4.37
C VAL A 293 8.20 -0.83 5.61
N TYR A 294 9.27 -0.20 6.07
CA TYR A 294 9.27 0.65 7.26
C TYR A 294 9.80 2.03 6.92
N ALA A 295 9.11 3.07 7.39
CA ALA A 295 9.60 4.44 7.36
C ALA A 295 9.20 5.15 8.66
N ALA A 296 10.02 6.10 9.09
CA ALA A 296 9.63 6.97 10.18
C ALA A 296 8.97 8.23 9.62
N LEU A 297 7.85 8.61 10.22
CA LEU A 297 7.09 9.81 9.91
C LEU A 297 7.22 10.79 11.08
N PHE A 298 7.56 12.03 10.77
CA PHE A 298 7.72 13.08 11.75
C PHE A 298 6.86 14.29 11.38
N PRO A 299 6.12 14.91 12.32
CA PRO A 299 5.43 16.15 12.03
C PRO A 299 6.45 17.28 11.76
N GLN A 300 6.14 18.20 10.85
CA GLN A 300 6.99 19.36 10.59
C GLN A 300 7.10 20.28 11.82
N ASP A 301 5.96 20.46 12.51
CA ASP A 301 5.89 21.18 13.77
C ASP A 301 5.81 20.17 14.92
N SER A 302 6.68 20.32 15.90
CA SER A 302 6.70 19.46 17.08
C SER A 302 5.44 19.57 17.93
N ASP A 303 4.70 20.67 17.84
CA ASP A 303 3.46 20.90 18.56
C ASP A 303 2.31 20.04 18.01
N ASP A 304 2.42 19.55 16.77
CA ASP A 304 1.43 18.70 16.12
C ASP A 304 1.55 17.20 16.50
N PHE A 305 2.50 16.81 17.35
CA PHE A 305 2.75 15.40 17.68
C PHE A 305 1.52 14.66 18.23
N GLU A 306 0.75 15.28 19.14
CA GLU A 306 -0.45 14.67 19.71
C GLU A 306 -1.58 14.55 18.67
N ALA A 307 -1.76 15.57 17.82
CA ALA A 307 -2.73 15.52 16.72
C ALA A 307 -2.36 14.45 15.70
N PHE A 308 -1.05 14.31 15.42
CA PHE A 308 -0.53 13.25 14.55
C PHE A 308 -0.78 11.85 15.12
N ARG A 309 -0.58 11.65 16.43
CA ARG A 309 -0.89 10.38 17.08
C ARG A 309 -2.38 10.02 16.91
N GLU A 310 -3.28 10.98 17.18
CA GLU A 310 -4.72 10.75 17.04
C GLU A 310 -5.12 10.45 15.59
N ALA A 311 -4.51 11.13 14.61
CA ALA A 311 -4.72 10.87 13.19
C ALA A 311 -4.28 9.44 12.81
N LEU A 312 -3.10 9.00 13.26
CA LEU A 312 -2.62 7.64 13.05
C LEU A 312 -3.53 6.59 13.68
N GLU A 313 -4.03 6.82 14.91
CA GLU A 313 -4.96 5.91 15.58
C GLU A 313 -6.25 5.72 14.77
N LYS A 314 -6.81 6.82 14.24
CA LYS A 314 -8.01 6.78 13.39
C LYS A 314 -7.74 6.07 12.07
N LEU A 315 -6.58 6.31 11.48
CA LEU A 315 -6.20 5.69 10.22
C LEU A 315 -5.95 4.19 10.37
N CYS A 316 -5.30 3.75 11.46
CA CYS A 316 -5.10 2.32 11.77
C CYS A 316 -6.39 1.55 12.02
N LEU A 317 -7.46 2.19 12.50
CA LEU A 317 -8.76 1.54 12.57
C LEU A 317 -9.29 1.22 11.17
N ASN A 318 -9.07 2.15 10.24
CA ASN A 318 -9.53 2.04 8.86
C ASN A 318 -8.62 1.14 8.01
N ASP A 319 -7.33 1.08 8.36
CA ASP A 319 -6.32 0.28 7.71
C ASP A 319 -5.57 -0.58 8.73
N ALA A 320 -6.03 -1.81 8.91
CA ALA A 320 -5.47 -2.74 9.89
C ALA A 320 -4.06 -3.25 9.52
N SER A 321 -3.60 -2.99 8.30
CA SER A 321 -2.24 -3.34 7.85
C SER A 321 -1.19 -2.32 8.27
N LEU A 322 -1.62 -1.11 8.65
CA LEU A 322 -0.74 -0.06 9.15
C LEU A 322 -0.35 -0.30 10.60
N HIS A 323 0.94 -0.47 10.85
CA HIS A 323 1.50 -0.58 12.20
C HIS A 323 2.32 0.67 12.50
N TYR A 324 2.32 1.11 13.76
CA TYR A 324 3.17 2.22 14.17
C TYR A 324 3.66 2.08 15.61
N GLU A 325 4.87 2.57 15.84
CA GLU A 325 5.52 2.63 17.15
C GLU A 325 6.15 4.01 17.35
N PRO A 326 6.19 4.54 18.57
CA PRO A 326 6.87 5.81 18.85
C PRO A 326 8.34 5.74 18.44
N GLU A 327 8.82 6.80 17.79
CA GLU A 327 10.22 6.96 17.42
C GLU A 327 10.72 8.36 17.79
N HIS A 328 12.02 8.46 18.04
CA HIS A 328 12.69 9.73 18.30
C HIS A 328 13.94 9.85 17.44
N SER A 329 14.05 10.97 16.73
CA SER A 329 15.22 11.35 15.97
C SER A 329 15.89 12.55 16.62
N GLU A 330 17.23 12.54 16.74
CA GLU A 330 17.98 13.70 17.23
C GLU A 330 17.83 14.91 16.29
N ALA A 331 17.60 14.67 15.00
CA ALA A 331 17.44 15.69 13.99
C ALA A 331 16.01 16.21 13.85
N LEU A 332 14.99 15.35 13.96
CA LEU A 332 13.60 15.64 13.63
C LEU A 332 12.66 15.65 14.86
N GLY A 333 13.14 15.23 16.03
CA GLY A 333 12.34 15.17 17.25
C GLY A 333 11.51 13.91 17.38
N ALA A 334 10.32 14.04 17.99
CA ALA A 334 9.39 12.91 18.21
C ALA A 334 8.55 12.64 16.96
N GLY A 335 8.34 11.37 16.65
CA GLY A 335 7.55 10.90 15.54
C GLY A 335 7.13 9.45 15.73
N PHE A 336 6.75 8.79 14.66
CA PHE A 336 6.37 7.38 14.67
C PHE A 336 7.08 6.62 13.56
N ARG A 337 7.57 5.43 13.90
CA ARG A 337 7.96 4.43 12.93
C ARG A 337 6.72 3.70 12.47
N CYS A 338 6.47 3.74 11.18
CA CYS A 338 5.33 3.09 10.57
C CYS A 338 5.79 1.91 9.71
N GLY A 339 5.01 0.83 9.77
CA GLY A 339 5.16 -0.34 8.91
C GLY A 339 4.06 -0.38 7.88
N PHE A 340 4.44 -0.63 6.62
CA PHE A 340 3.57 -0.60 5.44
C PHE A 340 3.70 -1.90 4.66
N LEU A 341 2.70 -2.21 3.82
CA LEU A 341 2.75 -3.38 2.92
C LEU A 341 3.70 -3.17 1.75
N GLY A 342 3.82 -1.93 1.27
CA GLY A 342 4.71 -1.53 0.18
C GLY A 342 4.93 -0.02 0.13
N THR A 343 5.63 0.46 -0.88
CA THR A 343 5.91 1.90 -1.05
C THR A 343 4.69 2.70 -1.46
N LEU A 344 3.84 2.14 -2.33
CA LEU A 344 2.59 2.80 -2.71
C LEU A 344 1.67 2.96 -1.49
N HIS A 345 1.59 1.94 -0.63
CA HIS A 345 0.87 2.03 0.63
C HIS A 345 1.42 3.16 1.51
N MET A 346 2.76 3.27 1.66
CA MET A 346 3.40 4.35 2.42
C MET A 346 3.06 5.75 1.88
N GLU A 347 3.11 5.92 0.56
CA GLU A 347 2.76 7.18 -0.10
C GLU A 347 1.31 7.57 0.16
N ILE A 348 0.39 6.61 -0.01
CA ILE A 348 -1.04 6.82 0.18
C ILE A 348 -1.35 7.19 1.64
N ILE A 349 -0.78 6.46 2.61
CA ILE A 349 -0.95 6.78 4.02
C ILE A 349 -0.43 8.18 4.34
N SER A 350 0.75 8.54 3.84
CA SER A 350 1.31 9.89 4.04
C SER A 350 0.42 10.98 3.44
N GLU A 351 -0.13 10.75 2.26
CA GLU A 351 -0.99 11.70 1.58
C GLU A 351 -2.38 11.80 2.22
N ARG A 352 -2.93 10.69 2.73
CA ARG A 352 -4.16 10.67 3.53
C ARG A 352 -3.99 11.44 4.84
N LEU A 353 -2.87 11.26 5.55
CA LEU A 353 -2.56 12.04 6.76
C LEU A 353 -2.49 13.54 6.47
N ASN A 354 -1.95 13.92 5.33
CA ASN A 354 -1.93 15.32 4.91
C ASN A 354 -3.32 15.85 4.55
N ARG A 355 -4.06 15.18 3.66
CA ARG A 355 -5.35 15.67 3.13
C ARG A 355 -6.52 15.55 4.12
N GLU A 356 -6.64 14.40 4.80
CA GLU A 356 -7.79 14.13 5.69
C GLU A 356 -7.61 14.76 7.06
N TYR A 357 -6.35 14.86 7.54
CA TYR A 357 -6.04 15.32 8.89
C TYR A 357 -5.21 16.61 8.95
N GLY A 358 -4.79 17.14 7.80
CA GLY A 358 -4.00 18.38 7.70
C GLY A 358 -2.59 18.27 8.29
N MET A 359 -2.01 17.04 8.30
CA MET A 359 -0.69 16.78 8.87
C MET A 359 0.40 16.98 7.82
N ASP A 360 1.26 17.96 8.00
CA ASP A 360 2.48 18.11 7.21
C ASP A 360 3.58 17.25 7.82
N LEU A 361 4.00 16.20 7.07
CA LEU A 361 4.90 15.17 7.57
C LEU A 361 6.21 15.12 6.80
N ILE A 362 7.28 14.75 7.51
CA ILE A 362 8.58 14.40 6.95
C ILE A 362 8.71 12.88 7.02
N ALA A 363 8.83 12.22 5.87
CA ALA A 363 9.07 10.78 5.79
C ALA A 363 10.56 10.50 5.59
N THR A 364 11.10 9.51 6.33
CA THR A 364 12.44 8.98 6.08
C THR A 364 12.42 8.02 4.88
N ALA A 365 13.61 7.67 4.37
CA ALA A 365 13.72 6.65 3.32
C ALA A 365 13.10 5.32 3.77
N PRO A 366 12.32 4.64 2.89
CA PRO A 366 11.77 3.34 3.19
C PRO A 366 12.90 2.33 3.37
N THR A 367 12.75 1.48 4.37
CA THR A 367 13.67 0.40 4.70
C THR A 367 12.91 -0.92 4.84
N VAL A 368 13.63 -2.03 4.72
CA VAL A 368 13.10 -3.36 5.02
C VAL A 368 13.57 -3.80 6.41
N ALA A 369 12.89 -4.76 7.01
CA ALA A 369 13.35 -5.34 8.26
C ALA A 369 14.50 -6.32 8.00
N TYR A 370 15.63 -6.12 8.68
CA TYR A 370 16.77 -7.04 8.68
C TYR A 370 16.77 -7.86 9.97
N GLU A 371 17.27 -9.08 9.91
CA GLU A 371 17.57 -9.87 11.09
C GLU A 371 19.08 -9.84 11.35
N VAL A 372 19.47 -9.40 12.55
CA VAL A 372 20.87 -9.29 12.96
C VAL A 372 21.17 -10.37 13.98
N VAL A 373 22.03 -11.29 13.61
CA VAL A 373 22.55 -12.29 14.53
C VAL A 373 23.76 -11.70 15.25
N THR A 374 23.64 -11.54 16.56
CA THR A 374 24.73 -11.02 17.39
C THR A 374 25.77 -12.08 17.71
N THR A 375 26.93 -11.66 18.21
CA THR A 375 28.01 -12.57 18.71
C THR A 375 27.52 -13.49 19.81
N ASP A 376 26.50 -13.05 20.58
CA ASP A 376 25.87 -13.83 21.66
C ASP A 376 24.78 -14.79 21.14
N GLN A 377 24.66 -14.94 19.82
CA GLN A 377 23.66 -15.78 19.11
C GLN A 377 22.21 -15.31 19.30
N GLU A 378 21.99 -14.10 19.73
CA GLU A 378 20.65 -13.49 19.78
C GLU A 378 20.28 -12.97 18.40
N VAL A 379 19.06 -13.26 17.93
CA VAL A 379 18.52 -12.72 16.68
C VAL A 379 17.69 -11.48 17.03
N ARG A 380 18.08 -10.34 16.45
CA ARG A 380 17.37 -9.05 16.62
C ARG A 380 16.83 -8.58 15.29
N ARG A 381 15.58 -8.26 15.27
CA ARG A 381 14.95 -7.60 14.12
C ARG A 381 15.29 -6.10 14.14
N VAL A 382 15.81 -5.60 13.03
CA VAL A 382 16.26 -4.22 12.87
C VAL A 382 15.52 -3.61 11.68
N GLU A 383 14.61 -2.72 11.97
CA GLU A 383 13.78 -1.99 10.99
C GLU A 383 14.28 -0.57 10.76
N ASN A 384 15.13 -0.08 11.68
CA ASN A 384 15.77 1.22 11.62
C ASN A 384 17.28 1.07 11.50
N PRO A 385 17.91 1.62 10.44
CA PRO A 385 19.36 1.61 10.32
C PRO A 385 20.09 2.20 11.54
N SER A 386 19.48 3.17 12.22
CA SER A 386 20.08 3.78 13.41
C SER A 386 20.09 2.88 14.63
N ALA A 387 19.19 1.89 14.69
CA ALA A 387 19.12 0.88 15.75
C ALA A 387 20.09 -0.30 15.54
N LEU A 388 20.87 -0.29 14.45
CA LEU A 388 21.84 -1.35 14.18
C LEU A 388 22.89 -1.40 15.30
N PRO A 389 23.15 -2.58 15.94
CA PRO A 389 24.19 -2.73 16.94
C PRO A 389 25.58 -2.37 16.40
N ASP A 390 26.51 -2.09 17.31
CA ASP A 390 27.92 -1.89 16.93
C ASP A 390 28.43 -3.09 16.11
N THR A 391 29.20 -2.81 15.06
CA THR A 391 29.72 -3.83 14.14
C THR A 391 30.52 -4.93 14.83
N SER A 392 31.13 -4.64 15.99
CA SER A 392 31.85 -5.61 16.81
C SER A 392 30.94 -6.67 17.48
N LYS A 393 29.65 -6.35 17.63
CA LYS A 393 28.65 -7.26 18.23
C LYS A 393 27.83 -8.02 17.18
N ILE A 394 28.03 -7.72 15.91
CA ILE A 394 27.32 -8.37 14.80
C ILE A 394 28.14 -9.56 14.32
N LYS A 395 27.51 -10.73 14.29
CA LYS A 395 28.07 -11.94 13.68
C LYS A 395 27.71 -11.98 12.19
N THR A 396 26.43 -11.83 11.86
CA THR A 396 25.93 -11.79 10.48
C THR A 396 24.63 -10.99 10.41
N ILE A 397 24.33 -10.48 9.21
CA ILE A 397 23.07 -9.80 8.90
C ILE A 397 22.32 -10.64 7.87
N LEU A 398 21.06 -10.93 8.13
CA LEU A 398 20.18 -11.62 7.22
C LEU A 398 19.27 -10.56 6.56
N GLU A 399 19.19 -10.59 5.23
CA GLU A 399 18.28 -9.74 4.49
C GLU A 399 17.05 -10.51 4.02
N PRO A 400 15.85 -9.87 3.97
CA PRO A 400 14.66 -10.50 3.47
C PRO A 400 14.74 -10.70 1.95
N ILE A 401 14.45 -11.92 1.52
CA ILE A 401 14.40 -12.32 0.11
C ILE A 401 12.94 -12.51 -0.28
N ALA A 402 12.54 -11.83 -1.33
CA ALA A 402 11.23 -11.98 -1.93
C ALA A 402 11.29 -12.94 -3.13
N ARG A 403 10.28 -13.80 -3.23
CA ARG A 403 9.98 -14.58 -4.43
C ARG A 403 9.18 -13.70 -5.37
N ALA A 404 9.79 -13.27 -6.47
CA ALA A 404 9.16 -12.42 -7.48
C ALA A 404 8.76 -13.24 -8.70
N ASN A 405 7.49 -13.17 -9.08
CA ASN A 405 6.93 -13.74 -10.29
C ASN A 405 6.67 -12.61 -11.29
N ILE A 406 7.35 -12.66 -12.42
CA ILE A 406 7.28 -11.63 -13.44
C ILE A 406 6.70 -12.27 -14.70
N LEU A 407 5.57 -11.77 -15.18
CA LEU A 407 4.98 -12.17 -16.43
C LEU A 407 5.35 -11.15 -17.51
N VAL A 408 5.91 -11.60 -18.63
CA VAL A 408 6.48 -10.71 -19.66
C VAL A 408 6.40 -11.33 -21.06
N PRO A 409 6.08 -10.55 -22.12
CA PRO A 409 6.18 -11.03 -23.48
C PRO A 409 7.62 -11.42 -23.86
N ASP A 410 7.76 -12.44 -24.72
CA ASP A 410 9.05 -13.02 -25.16
C ASP A 410 10.07 -11.96 -25.62
N SER A 411 9.60 -10.92 -26.30
CA SER A 411 10.45 -9.83 -26.81
C SER A 411 11.22 -9.03 -25.76
N TYR A 412 10.78 -9.06 -24.49
CA TYR A 412 11.38 -8.26 -23.39
C TYR A 412 12.11 -9.11 -22.35
N ILE A 413 12.17 -10.44 -22.50
CA ILE A 413 12.85 -11.34 -21.54
C ILE A 413 14.26 -10.87 -21.22
N GLY A 414 15.07 -10.60 -22.25
CA GLY A 414 16.47 -10.21 -22.07
C GLY A 414 16.66 -8.93 -21.24
N SER A 415 15.79 -7.93 -21.45
CA SER A 415 15.84 -6.67 -20.68
C SER A 415 15.42 -6.88 -19.23
N VAL A 416 14.37 -7.68 -18.99
CA VAL A 416 13.88 -7.98 -17.63
C VAL A 416 14.87 -8.85 -16.88
N MET A 417 15.43 -9.89 -17.49
CA MET A 417 16.48 -10.71 -16.86
C MET A 417 17.71 -9.87 -16.49
N LYS A 418 18.11 -8.94 -17.35
CA LYS A 418 19.20 -8.01 -17.03
C LYS A 418 18.86 -7.15 -15.80
N LEU A 419 17.66 -6.57 -15.77
CA LEU A 419 17.20 -5.78 -14.62
C LEU A 419 17.25 -6.60 -13.32
N CYS A 420 16.71 -7.82 -13.33
CA CYS A 420 16.74 -8.71 -12.16
C CYS A 420 18.18 -9.02 -11.70
N ASN A 421 19.08 -9.31 -12.62
CA ASN A 421 20.49 -9.59 -12.33
C ASN A 421 21.22 -8.34 -11.78
N ASP A 422 20.96 -7.16 -12.33
CA ASP A 422 21.53 -5.89 -11.84
C ASP A 422 21.05 -5.58 -10.42
N ARG A 423 19.87 -6.12 -10.01
CA ARG A 423 19.28 -6.04 -8.67
C ARG A 423 19.60 -7.25 -7.79
N ARG A 424 20.71 -7.95 -8.04
CA ARG A 424 21.17 -9.11 -7.26
C ARG A 424 20.23 -10.31 -7.28
N GLY A 425 19.30 -10.35 -8.23
CA GLY A 425 18.31 -11.43 -8.36
C GLY A 425 18.94 -12.76 -8.76
N LYS A 426 18.41 -13.83 -8.20
CA LYS A 426 18.76 -15.21 -8.58
C LYS A 426 17.58 -15.83 -9.31
N GLN A 427 17.76 -16.22 -10.57
CA GLN A 427 16.70 -16.90 -11.32
C GLN A 427 16.40 -18.26 -10.72
N VAL A 428 15.14 -18.53 -10.41
CA VAL A 428 14.65 -19.78 -9.86
C VAL A 428 14.02 -20.63 -10.95
N ASN A 429 13.12 -20.02 -11.75
CA ASN A 429 12.40 -20.73 -12.79
C ASN A 429 12.12 -19.82 -13.99
N MET A 430 11.83 -20.43 -15.13
CA MET A 430 11.37 -19.76 -16.34
C MET A 430 10.48 -20.74 -17.10
N ARG A 431 9.25 -20.35 -17.40
CA ARG A 431 8.35 -21.16 -18.20
C ARG A 431 7.59 -20.32 -19.21
N TYR A 432 7.28 -20.92 -20.34
CA TYR A 432 6.44 -20.31 -21.37
C TYR A 432 4.99 -20.72 -21.12
N VAL A 433 4.10 -19.74 -21.06
CA VAL A 433 2.68 -19.95 -20.76
C VAL A 433 1.85 -18.99 -21.62
N GLY A 434 0.93 -19.51 -22.43
CA GLY A 434 -0.04 -18.71 -23.19
C GLY A 434 0.57 -17.62 -24.11
N GLY A 435 1.81 -17.80 -24.61
CA GLY A 435 2.51 -16.80 -25.44
C GLY A 435 3.25 -15.72 -24.65
N GLN A 436 3.24 -15.80 -23.34
CA GLN A 436 4.06 -15.00 -22.43
C GLN A 436 5.11 -15.88 -21.75
N VAL A 437 6.02 -15.26 -21.02
CA VAL A 437 7.03 -15.96 -20.22
C VAL A 437 6.89 -15.55 -18.77
N GLU A 438 6.75 -16.53 -17.93
CA GLU A 438 6.80 -16.36 -16.50
C GLU A 438 8.24 -16.58 -16.01
N LEU A 439 8.79 -15.54 -15.39
CA LEU A 439 10.11 -15.53 -14.78
C LEU A 439 9.95 -15.52 -13.26
N THR A 440 10.48 -16.54 -12.59
CA THR A 440 10.54 -16.56 -11.12
C THR A 440 11.94 -16.23 -10.66
N TYR A 441 12.07 -15.19 -9.83
CA TYR A 441 13.32 -14.73 -9.26
C TYR A 441 13.26 -14.64 -7.74
N ASP A 442 14.37 -14.98 -7.09
CA ASP A 442 14.62 -14.58 -5.71
C ASP A 442 15.35 -13.23 -5.75
N LEU A 443 14.71 -12.21 -5.24
CA LEU A 443 15.21 -10.82 -5.20
C LEU A 443 15.30 -10.35 -3.75
N PRO A 444 16.37 -9.67 -3.34
CA PRO A 444 16.37 -8.97 -2.06
C PRO A 444 15.22 -7.95 -2.02
N LEU A 445 14.40 -7.98 -0.97
CA LEU A 445 13.24 -7.10 -0.85
C LEU A 445 13.64 -5.62 -0.91
N SER A 446 14.81 -5.27 -0.36
CA SER A 446 15.36 -3.91 -0.41
C SER A 446 15.64 -3.40 -1.83
N GLU A 447 15.81 -4.29 -2.81
CA GLU A 447 16.01 -3.91 -4.23
C GLU A 447 14.68 -3.77 -4.98
N ILE A 448 13.59 -4.34 -4.44
CA ILE A 448 12.25 -4.24 -5.02
C ILE A 448 11.57 -2.93 -4.59
N VAL A 449 11.68 -2.61 -3.30
CA VAL A 449 10.91 -1.57 -2.62
C VAL A 449 11.09 -0.17 -3.20
N VAL A 450 12.25 0.19 -3.75
CA VAL A 450 12.54 1.60 -4.10
C VAL A 450 12.04 1.97 -5.50
N ASP A 451 12.49 1.29 -6.56
CA ASP A 451 12.24 1.71 -7.94
C ASP A 451 12.12 0.53 -8.94
N PHE A 452 12.08 -0.70 -8.44
CA PHE A 452 12.09 -1.88 -9.30
C PHE A 452 10.87 -1.95 -10.22
N PHE A 453 9.68 -1.63 -9.69
CA PHE A 453 8.44 -1.68 -10.45
C PHE A 453 8.46 -0.68 -11.63
N ASP A 454 8.88 0.56 -11.38
CA ASP A 454 8.95 1.60 -12.41
C ASP A 454 9.97 1.24 -13.49
N ARG A 455 11.11 0.72 -13.08
CA ARG A 455 12.12 0.22 -14.02
C ARG A 455 11.64 -0.99 -14.81
N LEU A 456 10.93 -1.91 -14.18
CA LEU A 456 10.33 -3.06 -14.86
C LEU A 456 9.36 -2.60 -15.95
N LYS A 457 8.46 -1.68 -15.62
CA LYS A 457 7.54 -1.06 -16.58
C LYS A 457 8.29 -0.33 -17.70
N SER A 458 9.34 0.41 -17.37
CA SER A 458 10.16 1.14 -18.35
C SER A 458 10.87 0.19 -19.34
N VAL A 459 11.57 -0.86 -18.85
CA VAL A 459 12.33 -1.78 -19.73
C VAL A 459 11.44 -2.69 -20.56
N SER A 460 10.20 -2.91 -20.13
CA SER A 460 9.19 -3.71 -20.82
C SER A 460 8.17 -2.87 -21.60
N ARG A 461 8.30 -1.55 -21.62
CA ARG A 461 7.33 -0.60 -22.21
C ARG A 461 5.91 -0.78 -21.65
N GLY A 462 5.81 -1.11 -20.38
CA GLY A 462 4.54 -1.31 -19.68
C GLY A 462 3.97 -2.73 -19.76
N TYR A 463 4.59 -3.63 -20.50
CA TYR A 463 4.05 -4.98 -20.73
C TYR A 463 4.39 -6.00 -19.64
N ALA A 464 5.39 -5.76 -18.80
CA ALA A 464 5.71 -6.69 -17.73
C ALA A 464 4.89 -6.39 -16.48
N SER A 465 4.36 -7.44 -15.85
CA SER A 465 3.71 -7.39 -14.54
C SER A 465 4.54 -8.12 -13.50
N LEU A 466 4.42 -7.69 -12.26
CA LEU A 466 5.15 -8.21 -11.10
C LEU A 466 4.18 -8.55 -9.99
N ASP A 467 4.37 -9.72 -9.44
CA ASP A 467 3.83 -10.11 -8.14
C ASP A 467 4.97 -10.66 -7.27
N TYR A 468 4.96 -10.39 -5.97
CA TYR A 468 6.02 -10.87 -5.09
C TYR A 468 5.51 -11.12 -3.67
N SER A 469 6.17 -12.05 -3.00
CA SER A 469 5.92 -12.35 -1.58
C SER A 469 7.25 -12.55 -0.85
N LEU A 470 7.28 -12.23 0.44
CA LEU A 470 8.43 -12.55 1.28
C LEU A 470 8.55 -14.07 1.41
N ASP A 471 9.71 -14.62 1.03
CA ASP A 471 9.97 -16.06 1.05
C ASP A 471 10.79 -16.47 2.30
N ARG A 472 11.94 -15.83 2.50
CA ARG A 472 12.88 -16.18 3.57
C ARG A 472 13.87 -15.07 3.87
N TYR A 473 14.70 -15.31 4.89
CA TYR A 473 15.87 -14.47 5.20
C TYR A 473 17.14 -15.20 4.79
N GLU A 474 18.07 -14.51 4.10
CA GLU A 474 19.39 -15.03 3.71
C GLU A 474 20.52 -14.16 4.25
N GLU A 475 21.66 -14.79 4.59
CA GLU A 475 22.87 -14.07 4.98
C GLU A 475 23.38 -13.17 3.83
N SER A 476 23.65 -11.90 4.15
CA SER A 476 24.07 -10.91 3.18
C SER A 476 25.10 -9.93 3.74
N ASP A 477 26.00 -9.45 2.88
CA ASP A 477 27.00 -8.43 3.24
C ASP A 477 26.40 -7.01 3.18
N VAL A 478 25.37 -6.81 3.99
CA VAL A 478 24.69 -5.50 4.15
C VAL A 478 25.44 -4.68 5.19
N ILE A 479 25.59 -3.39 4.92
CA ILE A 479 26.28 -2.44 5.77
C ILE A 479 25.46 -1.16 5.96
N LYS A 480 25.68 -0.52 7.09
CA LYS A 480 25.08 0.79 7.37
C LYS A 480 25.89 1.90 6.69
N LEU A 481 25.20 2.76 5.98
CA LEU A 481 25.69 3.98 5.39
C LEU A 481 25.21 5.17 6.24
N ASP A 482 26.12 5.87 6.91
CA ASP A 482 25.82 7.07 7.68
C ASP A 482 26.01 8.32 6.80
N ILE A 483 25.07 9.26 6.87
CA ILE A 483 25.20 10.60 6.28
C ILE A 483 25.58 11.59 7.38
N LEU A 484 26.65 12.36 7.12
CA LEU A 484 27.14 13.36 8.07
C LEU A 484 27.06 14.76 7.45
N LEU A 485 26.57 15.70 8.24
CA LEU A 485 26.57 17.12 7.91
C LEU A 485 27.56 17.85 8.84
N ASN A 486 28.61 18.41 8.27
CA ASN A 486 29.72 19.04 9.03
C ASN A 486 30.45 18.14 10.04
N GLY A 487 30.28 16.84 9.93
CA GLY A 487 30.87 15.84 10.83
C GLY A 487 29.87 15.21 11.80
N ASP A 488 28.68 15.80 11.95
CA ASP A 488 27.61 15.28 12.79
C ASP A 488 26.75 14.31 11.99
N LYS A 489 26.44 13.14 12.55
CA LYS A 489 25.60 12.14 11.91
C LYS A 489 24.15 12.61 11.92
N VAL A 490 23.45 12.39 10.81
CA VAL A 490 22.00 12.60 10.71
C VAL A 490 21.35 11.23 10.69
N ASP A 491 20.78 10.84 11.81
CA ASP A 491 20.18 9.52 12.05
C ASP A 491 19.06 9.19 11.05
N ALA A 492 18.19 10.16 10.76
CA ALA A 492 17.07 10.03 9.82
C ALA A 492 17.50 9.85 8.34
N LEU A 493 18.77 10.08 8.00
CA LEU A 493 19.34 9.84 6.66
C LEU A 493 20.22 8.58 6.61
N ALA A 494 20.29 7.79 7.69
CA ALA A 494 21.00 6.52 7.68
C ALA A 494 20.31 5.51 6.76
N TYR A 495 21.12 4.72 6.03
CA TYR A 495 20.62 3.77 5.04
C TYR A 495 21.34 2.42 5.14
N MET A 496 20.62 1.32 4.88
CA MET A 496 21.22 -0.02 4.75
C MET A 496 21.46 -0.33 3.29
N ALA A 497 22.68 -0.73 2.93
CA ALA A 497 23.03 -1.06 1.56
C ALA A 497 23.95 -2.29 1.51
N HIS A 498 23.81 -3.10 0.46
CA HIS A 498 24.79 -4.14 0.19
C HIS A 498 26.15 -3.52 -0.12
N ARG A 499 27.24 -4.12 0.38
CA ARG A 499 28.61 -3.57 0.28
C ARG A 499 29.04 -3.22 -1.16
N THR A 500 28.59 -4.00 -2.15
CA THR A 500 28.94 -3.78 -3.56
C THR A 500 28.42 -2.47 -4.12
N VAL A 501 27.22 -2.02 -3.67
CA VAL A 501 26.55 -0.81 -4.15
C VAL A 501 26.71 0.39 -3.21
N ALA A 502 27.20 0.20 -1.98
CA ALA A 502 27.29 1.22 -0.95
C ALA A 502 28.09 2.46 -1.37
N ASN A 503 29.20 2.27 -2.10
CA ASN A 503 30.01 3.39 -2.58
C ASN A 503 29.24 4.24 -3.64
N LEU A 504 28.51 3.58 -4.54
CA LEU A 504 27.69 4.24 -5.55
C LEU A 504 26.55 5.02 -4.90
N LYS A 505 25.78 4.37 -4.01
CA LYS A 505 24.68 4.98 -3.25
C LYS A 505 25.17 6.16 -2.40
N GLY A 506 26.28 6.02 -1.69
CA GLY A 506 26.86 7.11 -0.89
C GLY A 506 27.26 8.32 -1.74
N LYS A 507 27.77 8.11 -2.94
CA LYS A 507 28.06 9.20 -3.89
C LYS A 507 26.78 9.88 -4.36
N GLN A 508 25.79 9.12 -4.79
CA GLN A 508 24.50 9.62 -5.26
C GLN A 508 23.78 10.43 -4.15
N PHE A 509 23.73 9.92 -2.92
CA PHE A 509 23.12 10.63 -1.79
C PHE A 509 23.81 11.96 -1.50
N THR A 510 25.15 11.99 -1.49
CA THR A 510 25.86 13.25 -1.24
C THR A 510 25.69 14.27 -2.37
N GLU A 511 25.51 13.82 -3.61
CA GLU A 511 25.23 14.67 -4.78
C GLU A 511 23.81 15.23 -4.72
N ALA A 512 22.80 14.38 -4.48
CA ALA A 512 21.41 14.81 -4.33
C ALA A 512 21.22 15.80 -3.18
N LEU A 513 21.77 15.50 -2.01
CA LEU A 513 21.72 16.39 -0.85
C LEU A 513 22.40 17.75 -1.09
N LYS A 514 23.45 17.80 -1.90
CA LYS A 514 24.12 19.07 -2.25
C LYS A 514 23.23 20.00 -3.07
N GLU A 515 22.34 19.48 -3.88
CA GLU A 515 21.42 20.28 -4.70
C GLU A 515 20.30 20.89 -3.85
N VAL A 516 19.85 20.17 -2.84
CA VAL A 516 18.69 20.52 -2.02
C VAL A 516 19.07 21.33 -0.77
N ILE A 517 20.21 21.01 -0.12
CA ILE A 517 20.63 21.74 1.07
C ILE A 517 20.98 23.20 0.71
N PRO A 518 20.29 24.20 1.33
CA PRO A 518 20.48 25.60 0.98
C PRO A 518 21.86 26.10 1.44
N ARG A 519 22.38 27.08 0.71
CA ARG A 519 23.59 27.78 1.13
C ARG A 519 23.35 28.47 2.46
N GLN A 520 24.31 28.32 3.37
CA GLN A 520 24.26 28.94 4.69
C GLN A 520 25.43 29.97 4.86
N GLN A 521 25.56 30.57 6.04
CA GLN A 521 26.63 31.52 6.34
C GLN A 521 28.02 30.88 6.42
N PHE A 522 28.07 29.52 6.47
CA PHE A 522 29.28 28.70 6.51
C PHE A 522 29.19 27.56 5.47
N ASP A 523 30.33 26.98 5.14
CA ASP A 523 30.38 25.86 4.22
C ASP A 523 29.83 24.61 4.91
N VAL A 524 28.86 23.93 4.26
CA VAL A 524 28.28 22.69 4.74
C VAL A 524 28.98 21.53 4.04
N ALA A 525 29.68 20.70 4.80
CA ALA A 525 30.28 19.47 4.31
C ALA A 525 29.28 18.34 4.44
N ILE A 526 28.88 17.73 3.31
CA ILE A 526 28.00 16.58 3.22
C ILE A 526 28.90 15.36 2.99
N GLN A 527 28.81 14.36 3.83
CA GLN A 527 29.70 13.19 3.77
C GLN A 527 28.87 11.90 3.91
N ALA A 528 29.22 10.88 3.15
CA ALA A 528 28.74 9.53 3.35
C ALA A 528 29.86 8.68 3.95
N ALA A 529 29.56 7.89 4.97
CA ALA A 529 30.56 7.08 5.68
C ALA A 529 30.04 5.66 5.95
N ILE A 530 30.99 4.71 5.96
CA ILE A 530 30.78 3.35 6.40
C ILE A 530 31.61 3.17 7.68
N GLY A 531 30.94 3.13 8.83
CA GLY A 531 31.61 3.18 10.13
C GLY A 531 32.41 4.50 10.29
N ALA A 532 33.73 4.40 10.45
CA ALA A 532 34.63 5.55 10.55
C ALA A 532 35.17 6.03 9.18
N LYS A 533 34.97 5.27 8.10
CA LYS A 533 35.54 5.59 6.78
C LYS A 533 34.59 6.43 5.95
N ILE A 534 35.00 7.64 5.60
CA ILE A 534 34.29 8.49 4.64
C ILE A 534 34.53 7.95 3.22
N ILE A 535 33.44 7.67 2.50
CA ILE A 535 33.47 7.12 1.14
C ILE A 535 33.11 8.15 0.07
N SER A 536 32.33 9.20 0.43
CA SER A 536 32.00 10.30 -0.44
C SER A 536 31.92 11.62 0.33
N ARG A 537 32.24 12.72 -0.35
CA ARG A 537 32.16 14.06 0.24
C ARG A 537 31.79 15.09 -0.82
N GLN A 538 30.78 15.89 -0.50
CA GLN A 538 30.37 17.09 -1.23
C GLN A 538 30.43 18.30 -0.31
N THR A 539 30.39 19.50 -0.87
CA THR A 539 30.40 20.74 -0.06
C THR A 539 29.47 21.77 -0.68
N VAL A 540 28.49 22.23 0.10
CA VAL A 540 27.69 23.41 -0.23
C VAL A 540 28.44 24.64 0.24
N LYS A 541 28.83 25.52 -0.69
CA LYS A 541 29.61 26.72 -0.37
C LYS A 541 28.73 27.76 0.31
N ALA A 542 29.28 28.40 1.36
CA ALA A 542 28.65 29.52 2.08
C ALA A 542 28.29 30.68 1.16
N TYR A 543 27.31 31.48 1.60
CA TYR A 543 27.11 32.81 1.02
C TYR A 543 28.41 33.64 1.13
N ARG A 544 28.82 34.19 0.01
CA ARG A 544 30.06 34.97 -0.08
C ARG A 544 29.72 36.45 -0.25
N LYS A 545 29.89 37.23 0.83
CA LYS A 545 29.89 38.69 0.71
C LYS A 545 31.28 39.10 0.24
N ASP A 546 31.37 39.87 -0.85
CA ASP A 546 32.64 40.41 -1.27
C ASP A 546 33.05 41.57 -0.32
N VAL A 547 33.85 41.20 0.70
CA VAL A 547 34.34 42.13 1.70
C VAL A 547 35.44 43.07 1.15
N THR A 548 35.86 42.79 -0.11
CA THR A 548 36.93 43.57 -0.77
C THR A 548 36.39 44.49 -1.87
N ALA A 549 35.10 44.42 -2.22
CA ALA A 549 34.49 45.22 -3.29
C ALA A 549 34.62 46.73 -3.14
N LYS A 550 34.72 47.23 -1.89
CA LYS A 550 34.88 48.67 -1.59
C LYS A 550 36.34 49.12 -1.41
N LEU A 551 37.32 48.24 -1.64
CA LEU A 551 38.74 48.56 -1.52
C LEU A 551 39.29 48.95 -2.89
N TYR A 552 39.50 50.24 -3.09
CA TYR A 552 40.18 50.80 -4.26
C TYR A 552 41.67 50.42 -4.22
N GLY A 553 42.17 49.94 -5.36
CA GLY A 553 43.53 49.59 -5.76
C GLY A 553 44.65 49.44 -4.74
N GLY A 554 45.37 48.31 -4.81
CA GLY A 554 46.74 48.19 -4.32
C GLY A 554 47.02 47.69 -2.93
N ASP A 555 46.15 47.80 -1.92
CA ASP A 555 46.44 47.31 -0.57
C ASP A 555 46.15 45.84 -0.38
N VAL A 556 47.09 45.00 -0.85
CA VAL A 556 47.04 43.53 -0.78
C VAL A 556 46.97 43.07 0.68
N THR A 557 47.66 43.74 1.59
CA THR A 557 47.71 43.38 3.02
C THR A 557 46.34 43.52 3.69
N ARG A 558 45.62 44.60 3.40
CA ARG A 558 44.28 44.86 3.93
C ARG A 558 43.24 43.90 3.35
N LYS A 559 43.35 43.55 2.04
CA LYS A 559 42.54 42.54 1.40
C LYS A 559 42.72 41.17 2.07
N MET A 560 43.95 40.72 2.27
CA MET A 560 44.27 39.47 2.95
C MET A 560 43.77 39.45 4.39
N LYS A 561 43.90 40.57 5.13
CA LYS A 561 43.44 40.68 6.52
C LYS A 561 41.91 40.57 6.64
N LEU A 562 41.16 41.20 5.72
CA LEU A 562 39.70 41.10 5.67
C LEU A 562 39.23 39.72 5.27
N GLN A 563 39.86 39.07 4.28
CA GLN A 563 39.57 37.70 3.89
C GLN A 563 39.87 36.73 5.04
N LYS A 564 40.98 36.89 5.76
CA LYS A 564 41.32 36.08 6.93
C LYS A 564 40.28 36.23 8.04
N LYS A 565 39.86 37.46 8.34
CA LYS A 565 38.82 37.75 9.34
C LYS A 565 37.47 37.17 8.95
N GLN A 566 37.11 37.21 7.65
CA GLN A 566 35.91 36.57 7.15
C GLN A 566 35.98 35.02 7.29
N LYS A 567 37.14 34.42 6.97
CA LYS A 567 37.37 32.99 7.13
C LYS A 567 37.28 32.54 8.58
N GLU A 568 37.86 33.31 9.50
CA GLU A 568 37.77 33.05 10.95
C GLU A 568 36.35 33.22 11.49
N GLY A 569 35.60 34.24 11.02
CA GLY A 569 34.18 34.43 11.36
C GLY A 569 33.32 33.26 10.91
N LYS A 570 33.50 32.79 9.67
CA LYS A 570 32.79 31.61 9.15
C LYS A 570 33.14 30.32 9.92
N LYS A 571 34.40 30.17 10.35
CA LYS A 571 34.81 29.03 11.18
C LYS A 571 34.14 29.03 12.55
N ARG A 572 33.97 30.21 13.17
CA ARG A 572 33.23 30.35 14.44
C ARG A 572 31.76 30.06 14.26
N MET A 573 31.12 30.58 13.20
CA MET A 573 29.72 30.32 12.90
C MET A 573 29.47 28.81 12.65
N LYS A 574 30.39 28.12 11.99
CA LYS A 574 30.29 26.66 11.79
C LYS A 574 30.27 25.89 13.11
N ASN A 575 30.97 26.34 14.12
CA ASN A 575 31.05 25.68 15.44
C ASN A 575 29.82 25.94 16.33
N ILE A 576 28.95 26.88 15.97
CA ILE A 576 27.80 27.31 16.77
C ILE A 576 26.48 27.02 16.05
N GLY A 577 26.47 27.02 14.70
CA GLY A 577 25.28 26.83 13.88
C GLY A 577 25.01 25.38 13.63
N ARG A 578 23.79 24.93 13.92
CA ARG A 578 23.27 23.64 13.39
C ARG A 578 22.97 23.81 11.90
N VAL A 579 23.16 22.73 11.13
CA VAL A 579 22.79 22.72 9.71
C VAL A 579 21.28 22.50 9.65
N GLU A 580 20.59 23.45 9.06
CA GLU A 580 19.16 23.32 8.77
C GLU A 580 18.98 22.34 7.59
N VAL A 581 18.27 21.25 7.81
CA VAL A 581 18.00 20.22 6.80
C VAL A 581 16.55 20.40 6.35
N PRO A 582 16.33 20.86 5.11
CA PRO A 582 14.96 21.00 4.59
C PRO A 582 14.31 19.65 4.33
N GLN A 583 12.99 19.61 4.29
CA GLN A 583 12.20 18.42 3.99
C GLN A 583 12.61 17.77 2.65
N ASP A 584 12.86 18.59 1.63
CA ASP A 584 13.30 18.13 0.32
C ASP A 584 14.61 17.32 0.38
N ALA A 585 15.42 17.46 1.42
CA ALA A 585 16.62 16.66 1.60
C ALA A 585 16.30 15.18 1.86
N PHE A 586 15.25 14.89 2.62
CA PHE A 586 14.79 13.53 2.88
C PHE A 586 14.15 12.94 1.63
N LEU A 587 13.33 13.72 0.92
CA LEU A 587 12.72 13.32 -0.36
C LEU A 587 13.76 13.11 -1.46
N SER A 588 14.85 13.90 -1.49
CA SER A 588 15.91 13.77 -2.50
C SER A 588 16.67 12.45 -2.37
N VAL A 589 16.82 11.94 -1.15
CA VAL A 589 17.44 10.62 -0.90
C VAL A 589 16.53 9.48 -1.39
N LEU A 590 15.21 9.66 -1.30
CA LEU A 590 14.22 8.71 -1.83
C LEU A 590 14.30 8.58 -3.36
N LYS A 591 14.49 9.69 -4.06
CA LYS A 591 14.55 9.76 -5.54
C LYS A 591 15.90 9.35 -6.13
N VAL A 592 16.89 9.03 -5.30
CA VAL A 592 18.19 8.52 -5.76
C VAL A 592 18.07 7.05 -6.19
N GLY A 593 17.52 6.82 -7.32
CA GLY A 593 17.29 5.53 -7.96
C GLY A 593 16.87 5.68 -9.41
N ASP A 594 16.40 6.89 -9.75
CA ASP A 594 15.95 7.28 -11.10
C ASP A 594 17.09 7.52 -12.10
#